data_49b564d849f65157350bcbb36b6b914c
#
_entry.id   49b564d849f65157350bcbb36b6b914c
#
_cell.length_a   1.000
_cell.length_b   1.000
_cell.length_c   1.000
_cell.angle_alpha   90.00
_cell.angle_beta   90.00
_cell.angle_gamma   90.00
#
_symmetry.space_group_name_H-M   'P 1'
#
loop_
_entity.id
_entity.type
_entity.pdbx_description
1 polymer ?
#
loop_
_entity_poly.entity_id
_entity_poly.type
_entity_poly.pdbx_seq_one_letter_code
_entity_poly.pdbx_strand_id
1 'polypeptide(L)'
;MLDRLAQSFDTQRQFTGNAAHELRTPLALMQTRIELFAAEHPQMDAETTALLRFEQEQLERLSALVRTLLEMSDLQSVPRTDCIDLAPMAEEVLVDLTPLAQKNGITLTQTGENVQLTGSDVLLYRVLFNLTENAIKYNRTGGSVEVSVEREGGQAAIRVRDTGPGIAEEYRDSIFQPFFRVDKSRSRAMGGVGLGLALVQEIVRLHGGTVRVEQSADTGTTILVTLPVGKAA
;
A
#
# COMPACT_ATOMS: atom_id res chain seq x y z
N MET A 1 3.36 -0.01 -33.97
CA MET A 1 2.30 0.56 -33.10
C MET A 1 2.56 0.26 -31.64
N LEU A 2 2.84 -1.00 -31.29
CA LEU A 2 3.17 -1.41 -29.91
C LEU A 2 4.42 -0.71 -29.34
N ASP A 3 5.48 -0.54 -30.15
CA ASP A 3 6.71 0.13 -29.71
C ASP A 3 6.51 1.62 -29.40
N ARG A 4 5.65 2.30 -30.13
CA ARG A 4 5.30 3.71 -29.84
C ARG A 4 4.47 3.86 -28.57
N LEU A 5 3.60 2.90 -28.29
CA LEU A 5 2.85 2.87 -27.03
C LEU A 5 3.78 2.61 -25.86
N ALA A 6 4.68 1.63 -25.95
CA ALA A 6 5.70 1.34 -24.94
C ALA A 6 6.58 2.56 -24.67
N GLN A 7 7.11 3.21 -25.72
CA GLN A 7 7.89 4.44 -25.61
C GLN A 7 7.12 5.59 -24.94
N SER A 8 5.82 5.74 -25.24
CA SER A 8 4.98 6.77 -24.63
C SER A 8 4.80 6.52 -23.14
N PHE A 9 4.59 5.26 -22.73
CA PHE A 9 4.49 4.89 -21.33
C PHE A 9 5.81 5.09 -20.57
N ASP A 10 6.94 4.74 -21.16
CA ASP A 10 8.25 4.94 -20.55
C ASP A 10 8.57 6.43 -20.39
N THR A 11 8.27 7.24 -21.39
CA THR A 11 8.43 8.70 -21.32
C THR A 11 7.55 9.32 -20.24
N GLN A 12 6.30 8.87 -20.12
CA GLN A 12 5.37 9.35 -19.10
C GLN A 12 5.83 8.93 -17.68
N ARG A 13 6.32 7.71 -17.52
CA ARG A 13 6.90 7.24 -16.25
C ARG A 13 8.13 8.04 -15.85
N GLN A 14 9.07 8.24 -16.78
CA GLN A 14 10.28 9.03 -16.55
C GLN A 14 9.96 10.48 -16.17
N PHE A 15 8.99 11.09 -16.86
CA PHE A 15 8.51 12.43 -16.51
C PHE A 15 7.92 12.46 -15.09
N THR A 16 7.09 11.49 -14.73
CA THR A 16 6.48 11.40 -13.40
C THR A 16 7.53 11.19 -12.33
N GLY A 17 8.53 10.34 -12.57
CA GLY A 17 9.66 10.10 -11.66
C GLY A 17 10.49 11.37 -11.45
N ASN A 18 10.89 12.05 -12.51
CA ASN A 18 11.66 13.29 -12.42
C ASN A 18 10.88 14.39 -11.69
N ALA A 19 9.59 14.59 -12.00
CA ALA A 19 8.75 15.55 -11.32
C ALA A 19 8.60 15.25 -9.83
N ALA A 20 8.48 13.98 -9.46
CA ALA A 20 8.36 13.58 -8.07
C ALA A 20 9.69 13.76 -7.30
N HIS A 21 10.86 13.55 -7.94
CA HIS A 21 12.16 13.90 -7.34
C HIS A 21 12.28 15.40 -7.06
N GLU A 22 11.89 16.24 -8.03
CA GLU A 22 11.91 17.69 -7.89
C GLU A 22 10.92 18.21 -6.82
N LEU A 23 9.83 17.49 -6.55
CA LEU A 23 8.86 17.84 -5.52
C LEU A 23 9.30 17.42 -4.10
N ARG A 24 10.16 16.41 -3.95
CA ARG A 24 10.61 15.94 -2.63
C ARG A 24 11.33 17.01 -1.84
N THR A 25 12.25 17.74 -2.47
CA THR A 25 13.06 18.77 -1.82
C THR A 25 12.24 19.94 -1.29
N PRO A 26 11.35 20.59 -2.06
CA PRO A 26 10.53 21.67 -1.54
C PRO A 26 9.56 21.21 -0.44
N LEU A 27 8.99 20.00 -0.53
CA LEU A 27 8.13 19.46 0.52
C LEU A 27 8.89 19.25 1.83
N ALA A 28 10.10 18.69 1.78
CA ALA A 28 10.96 18.53 2.97
C ALA A 28 11.32 19.87 3.60
N LEU A 29 11.63 20.89 2.78
CA LEU A 29 11.91 22.25 3.28
C LEU A 29 10.70 22.89 3.95
N MET A 30 9.49 22.73 3.38
CA MET A 30 8.25 23.23 3.99
C MET A 30 7.99 22.55 5.33
N GLN A 31 8.16 21.23 5.39
CA GLN A 31 7.97 20.44 6.62
C GLN A 31 8.93 20.92 7.71
N THR A 32 10.23 21.03 7.41
CA THR A 32 11.24 21.55 8.35
C THR A 32 10.91 22.96 8.83
N ARG A 33 10.41 23.83 7.95
CA ARG A 33 10.04 25.20 8.34
C ARG A 33 8.88 25.26 9.30
N ILE A 34 7.86 24.42 9.11
CA ILE A 34 6.72 24.32 10.03
C ILE A 34 7.17 23.77 11.39
N GLU A 35 8.01 22.71 11.39
CA GLU A 35 8.54 22.12 12.61
C GLU A 35 9.38 23.14 13.42
N LEU A 36 10.28 23.88 12.74
CA LEU A 36 11.08 24.94 13.36
C LEU A 36 10.19 26.05 13.93
N PHE A 37 9.21 26.53 13.15
CA PHE A 37 8.29 27.55 13.62
C PHE A 37 7.52 27.11 14.87
N ALA A 38 7.03 25.87 14.89
CA ALA A 38 6.36 25.31 16.06
C ALA A 38 7.28 25.21 17.29
N ALA A 39 8.55 24.85 17.08
CA ALA A 39 9.54 24.74 18.16
C ALA A 39 9.94 26.12 18.70
N GLU A 40 10.05 27.16 17.86
CA GLU A 40 10.41 28.53 18.24
C GLU A 40 9.26 29.27 18.94
N HIS A 41 8.00 28.83 18.73
CA HIS A 41 6.81 29.49 19.26
C HIS A 41 5.95 28.54 20.11
N PRO A 42 6.45 28.05 21.26
CA PRO A 42 5.73 27.03 22.06
C PRO A 42 4.46 27.57 22.74
N GLN A 43 4.24 28.87 22.75
CA GLN A 43 3.09 29.55 23.37
C GLN A 43 2.11 30.15 22.33
N MET A 44 1.99 29.52 21.17
CA MET A 44 1.00 29.93 20.17
C MET A 44 -0.43 29.76 20.68
N ASP A 45 -1.32 30.64 20.18
CA ASP A 45 -2.76 30.49 20.43
C ASP A 45 -3.31 29.19 19.80
N ALA A 46 -4.49 28.80 20.24
CA ALA A 46 -5.12 27.54 19.80
C ALA A 46 -5.42 27.53 18.29
N GLU A 47 -5.75 28.68 17.70
CA GLU A 47 -6.07 28.82 16.28
C GLU A 47 -4.83 28.62 15.41
N THR A 48 -3.71 29.26 15.75
CA THR A 48 -2.43 29.10 15.08
C THR A 48 -1.93 27.65 15.20
N THR A 49 -2.05 27.03 16.37
CA THR A 49 -1.67 25.64 16.60
C THR A 49 -2.50 24.68 15.72
N ALA A 50 -3.81 24.91 15.62
CA ALA A 50 -4.69 24.11 14.78
C ALA A 50 -4.37 24.27 13.29
N LEU A 51 -4.07 25.48 12.84
CA LEU A 51 -3.65 25.75 11.45
C LEU A 51 -2.34 25.04 11.12
N LEU A 52 -1.31 25.15 11.96
CA LEU A 52 -0.03 24.47 11.73
C LEU A 52 -0.16 22.97 11.68
N ARG A 53 -0.99 22.37 12.55
CA ARG A 53 -1.26 20.93 12.52
C ARG A 53 -1.94 20.51 11.22
N PHE A 54 -2.92 21.28 10.76
CA PHE A 54 -3.57 21.03 9.48
C PHE A 54 -2.57 21.08 8.31
N GLU A 55 -1.70 22.09 8.27
CA GLU A 55 -0.68 22.23 7.22
C GLU A 55 0.34 21.08 7.26
N GLN A 56 0.78 20.66 8.45
CA GLN A 56 1.63 19.47 8.60
C GLN A 56 0.98 18.21 8.02
N GLU A 57 -0.27 17.96 8.37
CA GLU A 57 -1.02 16.80 7.83
C GLU A 57 -1.14 16.85 6.29
N GLN A 58 -1.33 18.05 5.70
CA GLN A 58 -1.36 18.16 4.23
C GLN A 58 0.01 17.92 3.60
N LEU A 59 1.11 18.41 4.21
CA LEU A 59 2.47 18.18 3.72
C LEU A 59 2.89 16.72 3.83
N GLU A 60 2.58 16.05 4.93
CA GLU A 60 2.82 14.61 5.09
C GLU A 60 2.08 13.81 4.02
N ARG A 61 0.84 14.18 3.74
CA ARG A 61 0.04 13.56 2.68
C ARG A 61 0.63 13.77 1.29
N LEU A 62 1.07 15.00 0.96
CA LEU A 62 1.73 15.29 -0.31
C LEU A 62 3.05 14.54 -0.44
N SER A 63 3.83 14.47 0.64
CA SER A 63 5.08 13.71 0.69
C SER A 63 4.87 12.21 0.46
N ALA A 64 3.82 11.64 1.05
CA ALA A 64 3.44 10.24 0.82
C ALA A 64 3.02 10.00 -0.64
N LEU A 65 2.26 10.92 -1.25
CA LEU A 65 1.90 10.88 -2.68
C LEU A 65 3.13 10.84 -3.57
N VAL A 66 4.04 11.80 -3.40
CA VAL A 66 5.27 11.93 -4.18
C VAL A 66 6.13 10.69 -4.04
N ARG A 67 6.25 10.15 -2.81
CA ARG A 67 6.99 8.92 -2.54
C ARG A 67 6.40 7.73 -3.32
N THR A 68 5.09 7.52 -3.25
CA THR A 68 4.45 6.39 -3.96
C THR A 68 4.56 6.54 -5.47
N LEU A 69 4.48 7.74 -6.02
CA LEU A 69 4.69 7.99 -7.45
C LEU A 69 6.12 7.64 -7.90
N LEU A 70 7.14 7.99 -7.08
CA LEU A 70 8.53 7.59 -7.33
C LEU A 70 8.69 6.08 -7.30
N GLU A 71 8.14 5.44 -6.29
CA GLU A 71 8.16 3.99 -6.15
C GLU A 71 7.55 3.30 -7.38
N MET A 72 6.41 3.78 -7.86
CA MET A 72 5.78 3.25 -9.08
C MET A 72 6.64 3.46 -10.35
N SER A 73 7.42 4.55 -10.41
CA SER A 73 8.35 4.81 -11.51
C SER A 73 9.51 3.82 -11.54
N ASP A 74 10.03 3.44 -10.37
CA ASP A 74 11.27 2.66 -10.23
C ASP A 74 11.05 1.14 -10.13
N LEU A 75 9.79 0.67 -10.03
CA LEU A 75 9.45 -0.75 -9.81
C LEU A 75 10.10 -1.70 -10.82
N GLN A 76 10.26 -1.31 -12.08
CA GLN A 76 10.79 -2.18 -13.12
C GLN A 76 12.30 -2.42 -12.97
N SER A 77 13.02 -1.47 -12.38
CA SER A 77 14.47 -1.56 -12.17
C SER A 77 14.86 -2.46 -10.99
N VAL A 78 13.89 -2.78 -10.11
CA VAL A 78 14.15 -3.63 -8.93
C VAL A 78 14.33 -5.08 -9.36
N PRO A 79 15.48 -5.74 -9.04
CA PRO A 79 15.68 -7.16 -9.32
C PRO A 79 14.61 -8.04 -8.65
N ARG A 80 14.26 -9.14 -9.33
CA ARG A 80 13.27 -10.12 -8.84
C ARG A 80 13.88 -11.51 -8.81
N THR A 81 15.04 -11.64 -8.15
CA THR A 81 15.87 -12.84 -8.14
C THR A 81 16.01 -13.47 -6.77
N ASP A 82 15.40 -12.89 -5.74
CA ASP A 82 15.51 -13.36 -4.37
C ASP A 82 14.68 -14.63 -4.18
N CYS A 83 15.16 -15.54 -3.33
CA CYS A 83 14.40 -16.69 -2.88
C CYS A 83 13.62 -16.29 -1.64
N ILE A 84 12.30 -16.27 -1.71
CA ILE A 84 11.42 -15.67 -0.72
C ILE A 84 10.58 -16.75 -0.06
N ASP A 85 10.59 -16.77 1.26
CA ASP A 85 9.72 -17.55 2.11
C ASP A 85 8.51 -16.69 2.52
N LEU A 86 7.35 -16.95 1.95
CA LEU A 86 6.18 -16.07 2.10
C LEU A 86 5.58 -16.07 3.52
N ALA A 87 5.59 -17.19 4.24
CA ALA A 87 5.03 -17.23 5.58
C ALA A 87 5.87 -16.43 6.59
N PRO A 88 7.21 -16.55 6.66
CA PRO A 88 8.03 -15.66 7.47
C PRO A 88 7.87 -14.18 7.11
N MET A 89 7.79 -13.84 5.82
CA MET A 89 7.56 -12.46 5.36
C MET A 89 6.19 -11.94 5.85
N ALA A 90 5.14 -12.75 5.79
CA ALA A 90 3.83 -12.37 6.32
C ALA A 90 3.87 -12.14 7.83
N GLU A 91 4.59 -12.98 8.58
CA GLU A 91 4.78 -12.80 10.02
C GLU A 91 5.51 -11.49 10.34
N GLU A 92 6.57 -11.16 9.62
CA GLU A 92 7.30 -9.90 9.74
C GLU A 92 6.38 -8.69 9.54
N VAL A 93 5.57 -8.70 8.48
CA VAL A 93 4.58 -7.65 8.21
C VAL A 93 3.56 -7.50 9.34
N LEU A 94 3.08 -8.62 9.90
CA LEU A 94 2.15 -8.57 11.03
C LEU A 94 2.80 -7.99 12.29
N VAL A 95 4.07 -8.30 12.54
CA VAL A 95 4.84 -7.70 13.65
C VAL A 95 4.95 -6.19 13.47
N ASP A 96 5.34 -5.72 12.28
CA ASP A 96 5.49 -4.30 11.97
C ASP A 96 4.18 -3.52 12.06
N LEU A 97 3.06 -4.16 11.71
CA LEU A 97 1.73 -3.55 11.76
C LEU A 97 1.01 -3.72 13.12
N THR A 98 1.61 -4.44 14.06
CA THR A 98 1.02 -4.63 15.40
C THR A 98 0.69 -3.32 16.12
N PRO A 99 1.54 -2.26 16.14
CA PRO A 99 1.20 -1.00 16.77
C PRO A 99 -0.04 -0.33 16.15
N LEU A 100 -0.17 -0.40 14.81
CA LEU A 100 -1.32 0.13 14.10
C LEU A 100 -2.59 -0.66 14.41
N ALA A 101 -2.51 -1.98 14.45
CA ALA A 101 -3.60 -2.87 14.79
C ALA A 101 -4.10 -2.63 16.23
N GLN A 102 -3.20 -2.55 17.19
CA GLN A 102 -3.52 -2.24 18.60
C GLN A 102 -4.23 -0.89 18.73
N LYS A 103 -3.72 0.16 18.06
CA LYS A 103 -4.35 1.49 18.05
C LYS A 103 -5.79 1.46 17.54
N ASN A 104 -6.10 0.57 16.58
CA ASN A 104 -7.44 0.42 16.00
C ASN A 104 -8.28 -0.69 16.67
N GLY A 105 -7.75 -1.41 17.66
CA GLY A 105 -8.42 -2.52 18.33
C GLY A 105 -8.63 -3.74 17.41
N ILE A 106 -7.66 -4.04 16.53
CA ILE A 106 -7.73 -5.12 15.54
C ILE A 106 -6.83 -6.28 15.95
N THR A 107 -7.33 -7.51 15.85
CA THR A 107 -6.54 -8.73 16.04
C THR A 107 -5.91 -9.16 14.73
N LEU A 108 -4.61 -9.45 14.74
CA LEU A 108 -3.86 -9.97 13.58
C LEU A 108 -3.60 -11.46 13.77
N THR A 109 -3.79 -12.24 12.71
CA THR A 109 -3.50 -13.68 12.69
C THR A 109 -2.87 -14.08 11.36
N GLN A 110 -2.00 -15.10 11.43
CA GLN A 110 -1.44 -15.75 10.25
C GLN A 110 -1.81 -17.21 10.25
N THR A 111 -2.10 -17.76 9.07
CA THR A 111 -2.44 -19.17 8.85
C THR A 111 -1.82 -19.70 7.56
N GLY A 112 -1.96 -21.00 7.32
CA GLY A 112 -1.48 -21.65 6.11
C GLY A 112 -0.08 -22.26 6.23
N GLU A 113 0.58 -22.42 5.10
CA GLU A 113 1.89 -23.07 4.98
C GLU A 113 2.96 -22.14 4.41
N ASN A 114 4.24 -22.49 4.57
CA ASN A 114 5.28 -21.74 3.91
C ASN A 114 5.36 -22.12 2.43
N VAL A 115 5.23 -21.12 1.56
CA VAL A 115 5.42 -21.27 0.11
C VAL A 115 6.63 -20.44 -0.30
N GLN A 116 7.58 -21.09 -0.95
CA GLN A 116 8.78 -20.44 -1.46
C GLN A 116 8.61 -20.08 -2.94
N LEU A 117 9.02 -18.88 -3.31
CA LEU A 117 9.03 -18.41 -4.69
C LEU A 117 10.25 -17.53 -5.00
N THR A 118 10.49 -17.28 -6.28
CA THR A 118 11.50 -16.32 -6.73
C THR A 118 10.86 -14.99 -7.06
N GLY A 119 11.37 -13.91 -6.50
CA GLY A 119 10.82 -12.57 -6.68
C GLY A 119 11.72 -11.47 -6.15
N SER A 120 11.17 -10.32 -5.83
CA SER A 120 11.83 -9.26 -5.08
C SER A 120 11.30 -9.22 -3.66
N ASP A 121 12.16 -9.42 -2.69
CA ASP A 121 11.85 -9.39 -1.26
C ASP A 121 11.19 -8.06 -0.88
N VAL A 122 11.81 -6.95 -1.24
CA VAL A 122 11.31 -5.60 -0.95
C VAL A 122 9.94 -5.34 -1.55
N LEU A 123 9.71 -5.78 -2.79
CA LEU A 123 8.43 -5.53 -3.47
C LEU A 123 7.31 -6.41 -2.94
N LEU A 124 7.56 -7.69 -2.65
CA LEU A 124 6.55 -8.59 -2.11
C LEU A 124 6.21 -8.25 -0.65
N TYR A 125 7.20 -7.82 0.14
CA TYR A 125 6.95 -7.25 1.46
C TYR A 125 5.96 -6.06 1.37
N ARG A 126 6.16 -5.15 0.40
CA ARG A 126 5.23 -4.03 0.17
C ARG A 126 3.83 -4.46 -0.22
N VAL A 127 3.68 -5.53 -0.99
CA VAL A 127 2.36 -6.09 -1.32
C VAL A 127 1.63 -6.49 -0.04
N LEU A 128 2.27 -7.31 0.79
CA LEU A 128 1.70 -7.78 2.05
C LEU A 128 1.41 -6.61 3.00
N PHE A 129 2.36 -5.69 3.14
CA PHE A 129 2.21 -4.52 4.00
C PHE A 129 1.01 -3.64 3.57
N ASN A 130 0.89 -3.27 2.29
CA ASN A 130 -0.21 -2.43 1.81
C ASN A 130 -1.57 -3.10 1.96
N LEU A 131 -1.67 -4.40 1.67
CA LEU A 131 -2.93 -5.15 1.82
C LEU A 131 -3.34 -5.23 3.30
N THR A 132 -2.41 -5.59 4.17
CA THR A 132 -2.67 -5.74 5.62
C THR A 132 -2.94 -4.39 6.28
N GLU A 133 -2.20 -3.35 5.92
CA GLU A 133 -2.43 -1.98 6.39
C GLU A 133 -3.84 -1.48 6.01
N ASN A 134 -4.26 -1.72 4.77
CA ASN A 134 -5.61 -1.39 4.33
C ASN A 134 -6.67 -2.19 5.11
N ALA A 135 -6.47 -3.49 5.30
CA ALA A 135 -7.36 -4.35 6.06
C ALA A 135 -7.52 -3.90 7.53
N ILE A 136 -6.46 -3.32 8.12
CA ILE A 136 -6.52 -2.72 9.47
C ILE A 136 -7.25 -1.36 9.43
N LYS A 137 -6.88 -0.46 8.51
CA LYS A 137 -7.41 0.91 8.44
C LYS A 137 -8.92 0.96 8.13
N TYR A 138 -9.40 0.05 7.29
CA TYR A 138 -10.79 0.01 6.86
C TYR A 138 -11.63 -1.01 7.62
N ASN A 139 -11.11 -1.55 8.72
CA ASN A 139 -11.83 -2.49 9.57
C ASN A 139 -12.80 -1.80 10.53
N ARG A 140 -13.52 -2.62 11.30
CA ARG A 140 -14.34 -2.20 12.45
C ARG A 140 -13.52 -2.35 13.72
N THR A 141 -13.73 -1.51 14.70
CA THR A 141 -13.15 -1.69 16.04
C THR A 141 -13.57 -3.04 16.61
N GLY A 142 -12.61 -3.79 17.15
CA GLY A 142 -12.82 -5.17 17.64
C GLY A 142 -12.83 -6.23 16.54
N GLY A 143 -12.53 -5.85 15.30
CA GLY A 143 -12.40 -6.78 14.17
C GLY A 143 -11.08 -7.54 14.14
N SER A 144 -10.88 -8.31 13.06
CA SER A 144 -9.66 -9.07 12.83
C SER A 144 -9.17 -8.95 11.40
N VAL A 145 -7.88 -9.18 11.21
CA VAL A 145 -7.23 -9.38 9.92
C VAL A 145 -6.48 -10.69 9.95
N GLU A 146 -6.72 -11.53 8.97
CA GLU A 146 -6.04 -12.81 8.76
C GLU A 146 -5.25 -12.76 7.46
N VAL A 147 -3.96 -13.13 7.54
CA VAL A 147 -3.10 -13.33 6.36
C VAL A 147 -2.85 -14.82 6.23
N SER A 148 -3.29 -15.44 5.13
CA SER A 148 -3.02 -16.84 4.84
C SER A 148 -2.15 -17.00 3.61
N VAL A 149 -1.26 -18.00 3.65
CA VAL A 149 -0.38 -18.38 2.53
C VAL A 149 -0.61 -19.86 2.25
N GLU A 150 -0.95 -20.19 1.00
CA GLU A 150 -1.23 -21.55 0.58
C GLU A 150 -0.64 -21.82 -0.80
N ARG A 151 -0.42 -23.08 -1.13
CA ARG A 151 -0.04 -23.49 -2.48
C ARG A 151 -1.25 -24.03 -3.23
N GLU A 152 -1.65 -23.36 -4.29
CA GLU A 152 -2.80 -23.73 -5.10
C GLU A 152 -2.40 -23.86 -6.58
N GLY A 153 -2.61 -25.03 -7.17
CA GLY A 153 -2.40 -25.24 -8.62
C GLY A 153 -1.02 -24.85 -9.15
N GLY A 154 0.03 -24.96 -8.33
CA GLY A 154 1.41 -24.56 -8.70
C GLY A 154 1.69 -23.06 -8.53
N GLN A 155 0.77 -22.32 -7.95
CA GLN A 155 0.92 -20.92 -7.57
C GLN A 155 0.94 -20.75 -6.05
N ALA A 156 1.55 -19.69 -5.57
CA ALA A 156 1.35 -19.20 -4.22
C ALA A 156 0.08 -18.35 -4.17
N ALA A 157 -0.85 -18.70 -3.31
CA ALA A 157 -2.06 -17.95 -3.02
C ALA A 157 -1.89 -17.26 -1.67
N ILE A 158 -1.92 -15.93 -1.67
CA ILE A 158 -1.88 -15.10 -0.47
C ILE A 158 -3.25 -14.45 -0.32
N ARG A 159 -3.94 -14.71 0.80
CA ARG A 159 -5.20 -14.07 1.13
C ARG A 159 -5.03 -13.14 2.31
N VAL A 160 -5.51 -11.91 2.15
CA VAL A 160 -5.67 -10.98 3.25
C VAL A 160 -7.16 -10.78 3.47
N ARG A 161 -7.66 -11.28 4.59
CA ARG A 161 -9.06 -11.24 4.97
C ARG A 161 -9.26 -10.30 6.14
N ASP A 162 -10.20 -9.39 6.02
CA ASP A 162 -10.65 -8.51 7.10
C ASP A 162 -12.11 -8.78 7.48
N THR A 163 -12.52 -8.26 8.63
CA THR A 163 -13.91 -8.28 9.11
C THR A 163 -14.58 -6.90 9.00
N GLY A 164 -14.11 -6.07 8.08
CA GLY A 164 -14.57 -4.72 7.85
C GLY A 164 -15.98 -4.62 7.21
N PRO A 165 -16.35 -3.44 6.71
CA PRO A 165 -17.67 -3.19 6.13
C PRO A 165 -17.86 -3.78 4.73
N GLY A 166 -16.81 -4.36 4.14
CA GLY A 166 -16.84 -4.87 2.76
C GLY A 166 -16.69 -3.78 1.70
N ILE A 167 -16.68 -4.23 0.44
CA ILE A 167 -16.56 -3.40 -0.76
C ILE A 167 -17.73 -3.73 -1.69
N ALA A 168 -18.52 -2.73 -2.06
CA ALA A 168 -19.63 -2.91 -2.99
C ALA A 168 -19.12 -3.44 -4.34
N GLU A 169 -19.93 -4.27 -4.98
CA GLU A 169 -19.54 -5.00 -6.20
C GLU A 169 -19.06 -4.08 -7.31
N GLU A 170 -19.70 -2.94 -7.48
CA GLU A 170 -19.37 -1.92 -8.47
C GLU A 170 -17.97 -1.31 -8.32
N TYR A 171 -17.35 -1.42 -7.13
CA TYR A 171 -16.02 -0.85 -6.85
C TYR A 171 -14.89 -1.87 -6.85
N ARG A 172 -15.19 -3.19 -6.86
CA ARG A 172 -14.18 -4.25 -6.68
C ARG A 172 -13.04 -4.21 -7.68
N ASP A 173 -13.32 -3.85 -8.92
CA ASP A 173 -12.28 -3.70 -9.95
C ASP A 173 -11.63 -2.31 -9.88
N SER A 174 -12.38 -1.29 -9.48
CA SER A 174 -11.91 0.09 -9.46
C SER A 174 -10.98 0.41 -8.30
N ILE A 175 -11.02 -0.36 -7.20
CA ILE A 175 -10.17 -0.12 -6.02
C ILE A 175 -8.67 -0.25 -6.32
N PHE A 176 -8.29 -0.95 -7.39
CA PHE A 176 -6.91 -1.08 -7.83
C PHE A 176 -6.46 0.05 -8.78
N GLN A 177 -7.37 0.93 -9.19
CA GLN A 177 -7.01 2.09 -10.03
C GLN A 177 -6.31 3.16 -9.19
N PRO A 178 -5.29 3.84 -9.75
CA PRO A 178 -4.64 4.95 -9.08
C PRO A 178 -5.63 6.03 -8.67
N PHE A 179 -5.50 6.56 -7.44
CA PHE A 179 -6.32 7.63 -6.86
C PHE A 179 -7.79 7.28 -6.64
N PHE A 180 -8.21 6.05 -6.91
CA PHE A 180 -9.58 5.62 -6.66
C PHE A 180 -9.84 5.45 -5.16
N ARG A 181 -11.04 5.85 -4.73
CA ARG A 181 -11.49 5.78 -3.33
C ARG A 181 -13.02 5.69 -3.30
N VAL A 182 -13.56 4.73 -2.56
CA VAL A 182 -15.01 4.53 -2.40
C VAL A 182 -15.65 5.73 -1.68
N ASP A 183 -15.03 6.24 -0.63
CA ASP A 183 -15.48 7.42 0.13
C ASP A 183 -14.33 8.42 0.29
N LYS A 184 -14.45 9.57 -0.36
CA LYS A 184 -13.47 10.65 -0.33
C LYS A 184 -13.38 11.36 1.03
N SER A 185 -14.44 11.34 1.83
CA SER A 185 -14.49 12.04 3.12
C SER A 185 -13.87 11.19 4.24
N ARG A 186 -14.32 9.96 4.40
CA ARG A 186 -13.83 9.02 5.42
C ARG A 186 -12.36 8.66 5.21
N SER A 187 -11.97 8.45 3.96
CA SER A 187 -10.59 8.12 3.63
C SER A 187 -9.62 9.31 3.78
N ARG A 188 -10.11 10.58 3.77
CA ARG A 188 -9.27 11.75 4.11
C ARG A 188 -8.83 11.71 5.56
N ALA A 189 -9.74 11.38 6.47
CA ALA A 189 -9.43 11.25 7.90
C ALA A 189 -8.41 10.14 8.20
N MET A 190 -8.31 9.11 7.32
CA MET A 190 -7.37 7.99 7.46
C MET A 190 -6.06 8.16 6.69
N GLY A 191 -5.80 9.34 6.10
CA GLY A 191 -4.53 9.68 5.43
C GLY A 191 -4.23 8.93 4.12
N GLY A 192 -5.16 8.11 3.62
CA GLY A 192 -4.96 7.32 2.41
C GLY A 192 -5.04 8.17 1.14
N VAL A 193 -4.12 7.93 0.19
CA VAL A 193 -4.02 8.65 -1.09
C VAL A 193 -4.70 7.92 -2.24
N GLY A 194 -5.03 6.63 -2.07
CA GLY A 194 -5.60 5.79 -3.12
C GLY A 194 -4.53 5.25 -4.10
N LEU A 195 -3.29 5.12 -3.67
CA LEU A 195 -2.20 4.56 -4.49
C LEU A 195 -1.72 3.19 -4.03
N GLY A 196 -1.99 2.80 -2.78
CA GLY A 196 -1.47 1.55 -2.20
C GLY A 196 -1.91 0.30 -2.97
N LEU A 197 -3.20 0.17 -3.31
CA LEU A 197 -3.70 -0.97 -4.06
C LEU A 197 -3.27 -0.95 -5.53
N ALA A 198 -3.12 0.23 -6.14
CA ALA A 198 -2.55 0.36 -7.48
C ALA A 198 -1.08 -0.08 -7.51
N LEU A 199 -0.30 0.25 -6.49
CA LEU A 199 1.06 -0.23 -6.30
C LEU A 199 1.09 -1.76 -6.15
N VAL A 200 0.20 -2.32 -5.34
CA VAL A 200 0.04 -3.79 -5.20
C VAL A 200 -0.21 -4.44 -6.55
N GLN A 201 -1.17 -3.93 -7.33
CA GLN A 201 -1.49 -4.48 -8.65
C GLN A 201 -0.29 -4.47 -9.59
N GLU A 202 0.46 -3.38 -9.64
CA GLU A 202 1.64 -3.27 -10.51
C GLU A 202 2.77 -4.20 -10.06
N ILE A 203 3.06 -4.29 -8.75
CA ILE A 203 4.07 -5.22 -8.23
C ILE A 203 3.70 -6.67 -8.54
N VAL A 204 2.46 -7.08 -8.28
CA VAL A 204 1.96 -8.43 -8.55
C VAL A 204 2.05 -8.75 -10.05
N ARG A 205 1.67 -7.81 -10.92
CA ARG A 205 1.80 -7.94 -12.37
C ARG A 205 3.27 -8.14 -12.80
N LEU A 206 4.21 -7.41 -12.22
CA LEU A 206 5.65 -7.53 -12.49
C LEU A 206 6.23 -8.88 -12.06
N HIS A 207 5.57 -9.58 -11.11
CA HIS A 207 5.92 -10.94 -10.69
C HIS A 207 5.12 -12.02 -11.47
N GLY A 208 4.38 -11.64 -12.53
CA GLY A 208 3.59 -12.57 -13.33
C GLY A 208 2.36 -13.12 -12.61
N GLY A 209 1.92 -12.45 -11.55
CA GLY A 209 0.77 -12.83 -10.73
C GLY A 209 -0.51 -12.05 -11.04
N THR A 210 -1.54 -12.31 -10.24
CA THR A 210 -2.82 -11.57 -10.28
C THR A 210 -3.27 -11.16 -8.89
N VAL A 211 -4.01 -10.04 -8.79
CA VAL A 211 -4.66 -9.61 -7.55
C VAL A 211 -6.13 -9.30 -7.83
N ARG A 212 -7.02 -9.72 -6.92
CA ARG A 212 -8.46 -9.49 -7.05
C ARG A 212 -9.16 -9.51 -5.69
N VAL A 213 -10.34 -8.94 -5.64
CA VAL A 213 -11.28 -9.19 -4.55
C VAL A 213 -11.87 -10.58 -4.76
N GLU A 214 -11.58 -11.51 -3.86
CA GLU A 214 -12.10 -12.89 -3.92
C GLU A 214 -13.51 -12.97 -3.34
N GLN A 215 -13.70 -12.34 -2.18
CA GLN A 215 -15.00 -12.25 -1.50
C GLN A 215 -15.12 -10.87 -0.85
N SER A 216 -16.31 -10.31 -0.89
CA SER A 216 -16.61 -9.11 -0.11
C SER A 216 -18.10 -9.02 0.17
N ALA A 217 -18.43 -8.80 1.43
CA ALA A 217 -19.78 -8.64 1.96
C ALA A 217 -19.74 -7.69 3.16
N ASP A 218 -20.89 -7.37 3.73
CA ASP A 218 -20.99 -6.52 4.94
C ASP A 218 -20.25 -7.09 6.18
N THR A 219 -19.73 -8.32 6.07
CA THR A 219 -18.97 -9.01 7.12
C THR A 219 -17.47 -9.00 6.91
N GLY A 220 -16.98 -8.37 5.84
CA GLY A 220 -15.55 -8.25 5.54
C GLY A 220 -15.19 -8.40 4.08
N THR A 221 -13.89 -8.30 3.80
CA THR A 221 -13.30 -8.47 2.47
C THR A 221 -12.17 -9.48 2.51
N THR A 222 -12.03 -10.25 1.44
CA THR A 222 -10.86 -11.08 1.17
C THR A 222 -10.24 -10.63 -0.14
N ILE A 223 -9.00 -10.19 -0.10
CA ILE A 223 -8.19 -9.91 -1.28
C ILE A 223 -7.26 -11.10 -1.50
N LEU A 224 -7.30 -11.68 -2.71
CA LEU A 224 -6.45 -12.77 -3.15
C LEU A 224 -5.35 -12.23 -4.07
N VAL A 225 -4.11 -12.58 -3.76
CA VAL A 225 -2.95 -12.45 -4.65
C VAL A 225 -2.49 -13.84 -5.05
N THR A 226 -2.28 -14.08 -6.34
CA THR A 226 -1.66 -15.31 -6.85
C THR A 226 -0.33 -14.98 -7.50
N LEU A 227 0.70 -15.77 -7.20
CA LEU A 227 2.05 -15.60 -7.75
C LEU A 227 2.56 -16.95 -8.26
N PRO A 228 3.27 -17.00 -9.40
CA PRO A 228 3.82 -18.25 -9.90
C PRO A 228 4.90 -18.79 -8.95
N VAL A 229 4.79 -20.07 -8.60
CA VAL A 229 5.82 -20.80 -7.85
C VAL A 229 6.68 -21.55 -8.87
N GLY A 230 7.75 -20.94 -9.29
CA GLY A 230 8.65 -21.51 -10.26
C GLY A 230 9.83 -20.60 -10.53
N LYS A 231 10.93 -21.11 -11.07
CA LYS A 231 12.06 -20.32 -11.48
C LYS A 231 11.57 -19.20 -12.39
N ALA A 232 11.85 -17.95 -12.00
CA ALA A 232 11.79 -16.86 -12.96
C ALA A 232 12.66 -17.24 -14.16
N ALA A 233 12.08 -17.20 -15.34
CA ALA A 233 12.76 -17.48 -16.58
C ALA A 233 13.82 -16.41 -16.88
#